data_1dea598d2977ee87140966f53add4f38
#
_entry.id   1dea598d2977ee87140966f53add4f38
#
_cell.length_a   1.000
_cell.length_b   1.000
_cell.length_c   1.000
_cell.angle_alpha   90.00
_cell.angle_beta   90.00
_cell.angle_gamma   90.00
#
_symmetry.space_group_name_H-M   'P 1'
#
loop_
_entity.id
_entity.type
_entity.pdbx_description
1 polymer ?
#
loop_
_entity_poly.entity_id
_entity_poly.type
_entity_poly.pdbx_seq_one_letter_code
_entity_poly.pdbx_strand_id
1 'polypeptide(L)'
;LATQEMYAKERHLVVYSDMPTAVNRDLAEAFYKSKHLRVQMVSMSEDGLQRALQKPVQGRMTPDVVIASEDTLRQGQIQGCFIPYSSEATETVPLYLKDDENAWTGLWYDPLLFVVNRDYYAMGGNNINTWSDLLTDSTISISFPDLAATDIGGDFLCEFVEVHGSERSALYFRSLQERIGTYSKTMAPVMHRVASGEVQVGIIDALTERQYRFDGAPVFDVYPQDGTSYWLTGTAVTRWCEDEELVAVFTDWLLSNEAVDILSKNRLYYNFASSTLPQRQDSKGKDPVLFMTTKHYNDEQRKELQDWWIRTVRFGKDT
;
A
#
# COMPACT_ATOMS: atom_id res chain seq x y z
N LEU A 1 6.00 46.65 -25.38
CA LEU A 1 5.32 45.37 -25.64
C LEU A 1 6.23 44.16 -25.40
N ALA A 2 7.56 44.28 -25.51
CA ALA A 2 8.53 43.18 -25.31
C ALA A 2 8.85 42.88 -23.83
N THR A 3 8.43 43.69 -22.90
CA THR A 3 8.72 43.55 -21.47
C THR A 3 7.63 42.85 -20.68
N GLN A 4 6.48 42.65 -21.24
CA GLN A 4 5.38 41.89 -20.59
C GLN A 4 5.41 40.37 -20.89
N GLU A 5 6.02 39.95 -21.98
CA GLU A 5 6.20 38.51 -22.29
C GLU A 5 7.37 37.85 -21.53
N MET A 6 8.27 38.68 -20.96
CA MET A 6 9.48 38.19 -20.28
C MET A 6 9.24 37.70 -18.84
N TYR A 7 8.05 37.88 -18.31
CA TYR A 7 7.68 37.49 -16.93
C TYR A 7 6.41 36.62 -16.85
N ALA A 8 6.06 35.93 -17.90
CA ALA A 8 5.12 34.83 -17.76
C ALA A 8 5.75 33.80 -16.82
N LYS A 9 5.34 33.83 -15.56
CA LYS A 9 5.77 32.89 -14.52
C LYS A 9 5.55 31.48 -15.11
N GLU A 10 6.63 30.75 -15.36
CA GLU A 10 6.54 29.39 -15.89
C GLU A 10 5.64 28.59 -14.96
N ARG A 11 4.49 28.12 -15.48
CA ARG A 11 3.52 27.36 -14.68
C ARG A 11 4.16 26.05 -14.24
N HIS A 12 4.23 25.79 -12.95
CA HIS A 12 4.67 24.54 -12.39
C HIS A 12 3.94 24.24 -11.09
N LEU A 13 3.82 22.96 -10.79
CA LEU A 13 3.32 22.48 -9.51
C LEU A 13 4.48 22.06 -8.62
N VAL A 14 4.31 22.25 -7.33
CA VAL A 14 5.15 21.62 -6.30
C VAL A 14 4.39 20.44 -5.73
N VAL A 15 5.00 19.26 -5.81
CA VAL A 15 4.41 18.00 -5.35
C VAL A 15 5.30 17.39 -4.26
N TYR A 16 4.77 17.24 -3.06
CA TYR A 16 5.46 16.50 -2.01
C TYR A 16 5.08 15.03 -2.13
N SER A 17 6.07 14.17 -2.17
CA SER A 17 5.87 12.74 -2.40
C SER A 17 6.76 11.88 -1.51
N ASP A 18 6.17 10.87 -0.88
CA ASP A 18 6.90 9.85 -0.13
C ASP A 18 7.31 8.65 -1.00
N MET A 19 7.08 8.71 -2.30
CA MET A 19 7.57 7.70 -3.24
C MET A 19 9.10 7.78 -3.39
N PRO A 20 9.76 6.69 -3.84
CA PRO A 20 11.20 6.71 -4.09
C PRO A 20 11.61 7.83 -5.04
N THR A 21 12.78 8.42 -4.79
CA THR A 21 13.29 9.56 -5.58
C THR A 21 13.37 9.26 -7.08
N ALA A 22 13.78 8.05 -7.45
CA ALA A 22 13.85 7.63 -8.86
C ALA A 22 12.46 7.62 -9.53
N VAL A 23 11.45 7.18 -8.81
CA VAL A 23 10.05 7.16 -9.28
C VAL A 23 9.53 8.59 -9.44
N ASN A 24 9.76 9.44 -8.47
CA ASN A 24 9.36 10.84 -8.51
C ASN A 24 9.97 11.57 -9.72
N ARG A 25 11.25 11.35 -9.97
CA ARG A 25 11.94 11.90 -11.15
C ARG A 25 11.29 11.41 -12.44
N ASP A 26 11.05 10.11 -12.56
CA ASP A 26 10.49 9.51 -13.77
C ASP A 26 9.04 9.97 -14.00
N LEU A 27 8.24 10.17 -12.95
CA LEU A 27 6.90 10.74 -13.03
C LEU A 27 6.95 12.18 -13.57
N ALA A 28 7.84 13.01 -13.05
CA ALA A 28 7.98 14.39 -13.51
C ALA A 28 8.40 14.46 -14.99
N GLU A 29 9.36 13.64 -15.40
CA GLU A 29 9.81 13.57 -16.81
C GLU A 29 8.71 13.10 -17.75
N ALA A 30 7.98 12.03 -17.38
CA ALA A 30 6.89 11.49 -18.19
C ALA A 30 5.73 12.47 -18.33
N PHE A 31 5.39 13.17 -17.26
CA PHE A 31 4.36 14.20 -17.28
C PHE A 31 4.74 15.36 -18.21
N TYR A 32 5.99 15.81 -18.14
CA TYR A 32 6.47 16.85 -19.04
C TYR A 32 6.44 16.43 -20.51
N LYS A 33 6.87 15.20 -20.80
CA LYS A 33 6.82 14.68 -22.18
C LYS A 33 5.40 14.57 -22.72
N SER A 34 4.46 14.18 -21.88
CA SER A 34 3.07 13.98 -22.27
C SER A 34 2.27 15.28 -22.36
N LYS A 35 2.45 16.17 -21.41
CA LYS A 35 1.59 17.37 -21.23
C LYS A 35 2.30 18.69 -21.49
N HIS A 36 3.62 18.70 -21.63
CA HIS A 36 4.47 19.90 -21.74
C HIS A 36 4.28 20.86 -20.54
N LEU A 37 3.95 20.28 -19.38
CA LEU A 37 3.76 21.00 -18.12
C LEU A 37 4.78 20.49 -17.10
N ARG A 38 5.26 21.40 -16.25
CA ARG A 38 6.30 21.07 -15.28
C ARG A 38 5.72 20.80 -13.90
N VAL A 39 6.23 19.76 -13.27
CA VAL A 39 6.03 19.50 -11.83
C VAL A 39 7.39 19.39 -11.17
N GLN A 40 7.50 20.01 -10.00
CA GLN A 40 8.66 19.87 -9.13
C GLN A 40 8.33 18.86 -8.05
N MET A 41 8.90 17.67 -8.16
CA MET A 41 8.73 16.62 -7.18
C MET A 41 9.72 16.83 -6.03
N VAL A 42 9.21 16.92 -4.80
CA VAL A 42 10.02 17.00 -3.58
C VAL A 42 9.87 15.66 -2.86
N SER A 43 10.93 14.87 -2.90
CA SER A 43 10.96 13.55 -2.25
C SER A 43 11.17 13.70 -0.76
N MET A 44 10.32 13.08 0.04
CA MET A 44 10.37 13.11 1.49
C MET A 44 10.11 11.72 2.06
N SER A 45 10.63 11.47 3.26
CA SER A 45 10.16 10.32 4.05
C SER A 45 8.72 10.54 4.49
N GLU A 46 8.02 9.49 4.85
CA GLU A 46 6.65 9.59 5.37
C GLU A 46 6.59 10.52 6.58
N ASP A 47 7.47 10.35 7.57
CA ASP A 47 7.55 11.22 8.74
C ASP A 47 7.88 12.67 8.37
N GLY A 48 8.79 12.86 7.44
CA GLY A 48 9.17 14.18 6.93
C GLY A 48 8.00 14.90 6.26
N LEU A 49 7.23 14.17 5.45
CA LEU A 49 6.06 14.72 4.78
C LEU A 49 4.95 15.08 5.78
N GLN A 50 4.69 14.23 6.77
CA GLN A 50 3.72 14.51 7.83
C GLN A 50 4.09 15.78 8.60
N ARG A 51 5.37 15.95 8.96
CA ARG A 51 5.85 17.17 9.62
C ARG A 51 5.72 18.41 8.72
N ALA A 52 6.04 18.26 7.45
CA ALA A 52 5.95 19.35 6.48
C ALA A 52 4.51 19.86 6.28
N LEU A 53 3.51 18.98 6.36
CA LEU A 53 2.10 19.37 6.28
C LEU A 53 1.62 20.10 7.54
N GLN A 54 2.20 19.82 8.70
CA GLN A 54 1.88 20.53 9.95
C GLN A 54 2.41 21.97 9.93
N LYS A 55 3.58 22.20 9.34
CA LYS A 55 4.23 23.52 9.22
C LYS A 55 4.79 23.68 7.81
N PRO A 56 3.95 23.96 6.81
CA PRO A 56 4.41 24.12 5.45
C PRO A 56 5.33 25.32 5.30
N VAL A 57 6.35 25.15 4.47
CA VAL A 57 7.24 26.25 4.08
C VAL A 57 6.43 27.24 3.24
N GLN A 58 6.45 28.52 3.62
CA GLN A 58 5.79 29.56 2.86
C GLN A 58 6.61 29.94 1.62
N GLY A 59 5.94 30.20 0.50
CA GLY A 59 6.56 30.69 -0.72
C GLY A 59 6.57 29.67 -1.86
N ARG A 60 7.65 29.67 -2.66
CA ARG A 60 7.73 28.90 -3.93
C ARG A 60 7.72 27.39 -3.75
N MET A 61 8.06 26.89 -2.56
CA MET A 61 8.13 25.47 -2.24
C MET A 61 6.94 24.98 -1.41
N THR A 62 5.89 25.79 -1.29
CA THR A 62 4.64 25.35 -0.69
C THR A 62 3.99 24.29 -1.56
N PRO A 63 3.58 23.14 -1.02
CA PRO A 63 3.04 22.07 -1.86
C PRO A 63 1.68 22.43 -2.43
N ASP A 64 1.47 22.09 -3.70
CA ASP A 64 0.17 22.15 -4.38
C ASP A 64 -0.57 20.81 -4.31
N VAL A 65 0.21 19.72 -4.40
CA VAL A 65 -0.28 18.35 -4.40
C VAL A 65 0.62 17.50 -3.51
N VAL A 66 0.07 16.51 -2.87
CA VAL A 66 0.83 15.46 -2.18
C VAL A 66 0.53 14.11 -2.78
N ILE A 67 1.56 13.24 -2.81
CA ILE A 67 1.44 11.81 -3.08
C ILE A 67 1.98 11.13 -1.83
N ALA A 68 1.13 10.41 -1.11
CA ALA A 68 1.48 9.91 0.20
C ALA A 68 0.68 8.67 0.60
N SER A 69 1.14 8.00 1.65
CA SER A 69 0.41 6.91 2.29
C SER A 69 -0.95 7.38 2.81
N GLU A 70 -1.90 6.45 2.91
CA GLU A 70 -3.24 6.71 3.43
C GLU A 70 -3.19 7.36 4.82
N ASP A 71 -2.29 6.90 5.71
CA ASP A 71 -2.11 7.50 7.04
C ASP A 71 -1.77 8.99 6.97
N THR A 72 -0.85 9.36 6.12
CA THR A 72 -0.46 10.75 5.90
C THR A 72 -1.62 11.57 5.34
N LEU A 73 -2.35 11.02 4.37
CA LEU A 73 -3.51 11.67 3.78
C LEU A 73 -4.62 11.91 4.80
N ARG A 74 -4.90 10.93 5.65
CA ARG A 74 -5.90 11.05 6.71
C ARG A 74 -5.50 12.07 7.77
N GLN A 75 -4.25 12.10 8.18
CA GLN A 75 -3.72 13.10 9.09
C GLN A 75 -3.81 14.52 8.51
N GLY A 76 -3.43 14.69 7.24
CA GLY A 76 -3.54 15.95 6.54
C GLY A 76 -4.99 16.44 6.43
N GLN A 77 -5.91 15.52 6.18
CA GLN A 77 -7.35 15.82 6.17
C GLN A 77 -7.84 16.31 7.52
N ILE A 78 -7.50 15.63 8.61
CA ILE A 78 -7.87 16.02 9.97
C ILE A 78 -7.33 17.42 10.30
N GLN A 79 -6.13 17.74 9.84
CA GLN A 79 -5.49 19.06 10.05
C GLN A 79 -5.99 20.15 9.11
N GLY A 80 -6.91 19.83 8.19
CA GLY A 80 -7.48 20.79 7.25
C GLY A 80 -6.51 21.21 6.14
N CYS A 81 -5.54 20.36 5.78
CA CYS A 81 -4.53 20.69 4.77
C CYS A 81 -5.04 20.59 3.34
N PHE A 82 -6.14 19.88 3.10
CA PHE A 82 -6.60 19.52 1.76
C PHE A 82 -7.91 20.19 1.40
N ILE A 83 -8.10 20.43 0.10
CA ILE A 83 -9.37 20.84 -0.47
C ILE A 83 -9.97 19.67 -1.26
N PRO A 84 -11.31 19.58 -1.34
CA PRO A 84 -11.95 18.55 -2.14
C PRO A 84 -11.59 18.66 -3.62
N TYR A 85 -11.34 17.50 -4.24
CA TYR A 85 -11.12 17.40 -5.68
C TYR A 85 -11.85 16.20 -6.25
N SER A 86 -12.62 16.40 -7.29
CA SER A 86 -13.28 15.32 -8.04
C SER A 86 -13.26 15.61 -9.54
N SER A 87 -13.21 14.54 -10.33
CA SER A 87 -13.19 14.58 -11.79
C SER A 87 -13.75 13.27 -12.34
N GLU A 88 -13.90 13.18 -13.64
CA GLU A 88 -14.25 11.90 -14.30
C GLU A 88 -13.20 10.82 -13.97
N ALA A 89 -11.93 11.19 -13.91
CA ALA A 89 -10.86 10.24 -13.55
C ALA A 89 -10.99 9.74 -12.10
N THR A 90 -11.25 10.61 -11.15
CA THR A 90 -11.41 10.20 -9.74
C THR A 90 -12.69 9.39 -9.50
N GLU A 91 -13.72 9.56 -10.33
CA GLU A 91 -14.94 8.74 -10.26
C GLU A 91 -14.69 7.27 -10.63
N THR A 92 -13.60 6.95 -11.32
CA THR A 92 -13.21 5.57 -11.62
C THR A 92 -12.63 4.84 -10.41
N VAL A 93 -12.31 5.55 -9.34
CA VAL A 93 -11.79 4.98 -8.09
C VAL A 93 -12.96 4.59 -7.17
N PRO A 94 -13.02 3.34 -6.71
CA PRO A 94 -14.07 2.89 -5.79
C PRO A 94 -14.10 3.70 -4.50
N LEU A 95 -15.27 3.82 -3.88
CA LEU A 95 -15.47 4.60 -2.66
C LEU A 95 -14.58 4.13 -1.49
N TYR A 96 -14.28 2.84 -1.41
CA TYR A 96 -13.41 2.30 -0.35
C TYR A 96 -11.92 2.59 -0.54
N LEU A 97 -11.53 3.18 -1.68
CA LEU A 97 -10.15 3.57 -2.00
C LEU A 97 -9.98 5.09 -2.13
N LYS A 98 -10.93 5.86 -1.67
CA LYS A 98 -10.86 7.33 -1.63
C LYS A 98 -11.66 7.87 -0.44
N ASP A 99 -11.47 9.12 -0.12
CA ASP A 99 -12.22 9.80 0.91
C ASP A 99 -13.66 10.09 0.45
N ASP A 100 -14.63 9.92 1.34
CA ASP A 100 -16.05 10.13 1.05
C ASP A 100 -16.37 11.57 0.62
N GLU A 101 -15.60 12.55 1.12
CA GLU A 101 -15.75 13.95 0.79
C GLU A 101 -14.73 14.46 -0.24
N ASN A 102 -14.03 13.56 -0.91
CA ASN A 102 -13.04 13.84 -1.95
C ASN A 102 -11.79 14.62 -1.46
N ALA A 103 -11.46 14.56 -0.18
CA ALA A 103 -10.25 15.19 0.34
C ALA A 103 -8.97 14.54 -0.18
N TRP A 104 -9.02 13.26 -0.53
CA TRP A 104 -7.93 12.53 -1.17
C TRP A 104 -8.49 11.39 -2.01
N THR A 105 -7.69 10.93 -2.98
CA THR A 105 -8.03 9.83 -3.90
C THR A 105 -6.91 8.81 -3.89
N GLY A 106 -7.25 7.53 -3.75
CA GLY A 106 -6.30 6.43 -3.89
C GLY A 106 -5.76 6.32 -5.32
N LEU A 107 -4.49 6.00 -5.45
CA LEU A 107 -3.80 5.82 -6.72
C LEU A 107 -3.43 4.36 -6.96
N TRP A 108 -2.68 3.78 -6.03
CA TRP A 108 -2.22 2.38 -6.07
C TRP A 108 -2.09 1.82 -4.67
N TYR A 109 -2.10 0.50 -4.58
CA TYR A 109 -2.03 -0.17 -3.29
C TYR A 109 -1.28 -1.50 -3.38
N ASP A 110 -0.79 -1.92 -2.22
CA ASP A 110 -0.01 -3.14 -2.01
C ASP A 110 -0.78 -4.06 -1.04
N PRO A 111 -1.46 -5.11 -1.51
CA PRO A 111 -2.16 -6.04 -0.64
C PRO A 111 -1.22 -7.10 -0.04
N LEU A 112 -1.57 -7.60 1.13
CA LEU A 112 -0.95 -8.78 1.72
C LEU A 112 -1.54 -10.04 1.06
N LEU A 113 -0.71 -11.03 0.79
CA LEU A 113 -1.15 -12.27 0.13
C LEU A 113 -0.42 -13.51 0.66
N PHE A 114 -0.90 -14.67 0.25
CA PHE A 114 -0.21 -15.93 0.44
C PHE A 114 0.72 -16.20 -0.73
N VAL A 115 1.95 -16.56 -0.46
CA VAL A 115 2.88 -17.10 -1.44
C VAL A 115 3.08 -18.57 -1.14
N VAL A 116 2.93 -19.43 -2.16
CA VAL A 116 2.91 -20.88 -2.03
C VAL A 116 4.03 -21.48 -2.85
N ASN A 117 4.84 -22.37 -2.23
CA ASN A 117 5.86 -23.11 -2.94
C ASN A 117 5.25 -23.90 -4.10
N ARG A 118 5.89 -23.88 -5.27
CA ARG A 118 5.38 -24.51 -6.49
C ARG A 118 5.10 -25.99 -6.32
N ASP A 119 6.00 -26.74 -5.70
CA ASP A 119 5.85 -28.18 -5.53
C ASP A 119 4.73 -28.50 -4.55
N TYR A 120 4.64 -27.77 -3.46
CA TYR A 120 3.53 -27.90 -2.52
C TYR A 120 2.19 -27.52 -3.15
N TYR A 121 2.15 -26.47 -3.97
CA TYR A 121 0.95 -26.07 -4.70
C TYR A 121 0.41 -27.21 -5.57
N ALA A 122 1.29 -27.93 -6.27
CA ALA A 122 0.92 -29.07 -7.10
C ALA A 122 0.43 -30.28 -6.29
N MET A 123 0.82 -30.41 -5.02
CA MET A 123 0.46 -31.51 -4.13
C MET A 123 -0.74 -31.24 -3.22
N GLY A 124 -1.46 -30.16 -3.44
CA GLY A 124 -2.63 -29.81 -2.64
C GLY A 124 -2.64 -28.37 -2.09
N GLY A 125 -1.52 -27.65 -2.15
CA GLY A 125 -1.42 -26.26 -1.73
C GLY A 125 -2.34 -25.31 -2.52
N ASN A 126 -2.79 -25.74 -3.71
CA ASN A 126 -3.78 -25.02 -4.51
C ASN A 126 -5.19 -24.96 -3.87
N ASN A 127 -5.43 -25.68 -2.79
CA ASN A 127 -6.67 -25.61 -2.02
C ASN A 127 -6.67 -24.47 -0.98
N ILE A 128 -5.53 -23.79 -0.77
CA ILE A 128 -5.44 -22.65 0.13
C ILE A 128 -6.07 -21.43 -0.55
N ASN A 129 -7.20 -20.93 0.02
CA ASN A 129 -7.93 -19.77 -0.47
C ASN A 129 -8.27 -18.75 0.62
N THR A 130 -8.28 -19.17 1.88
CA THR A 130 -8.69 -18.36 3.02
C THR A 130 -7.68 -18.46 4.16
N TRP A 131 -7.77 -17.56 5.12
CA TRP A 131 -6.94 -17.64 6.32
C TRP A 131 -7.17 -18.94 7.10
N SER A 132 -8.39 -19.44 7.14
CA SER A 132 -8.71 -20.71 7.79
C SER A 132 -8.08 -21.90 7.09
N ASP A 133 -7.88 -21.84 5.78
CA ASP A 133 -7.25 -22.92 5.02
C ASP A 133 -5.79 -23.15 5.42
N LEU A 134 -5.12 -22.16 5.99
CA LEU A 134 -3.76 -22.30 6.55
C LEU A 134 -3.72 -23.30 7.72
N LEU A 135 -4.85 -23.61 8.31
CA LEU A 135 -4.97 -24.53 9.45
C LEU A 135 -5.34 -25.96 9.04
N THR A 136 -5.67 -26.21 7.78
CA THR A 136 -6.19 -27.53 7.33
C THR A 136 -5.14 -28.60 7.20
N ASP A 137 -3.91 -28.23 6.83
CA ASP A 137 -2.77 -29.15 6.72
C ASP A 137 -1.81 -28.92 7.90
N SER A 138 -1.81 -29.83 8.87
CA SER A 138 -0.95 -29.72 10.05
C SER A 138 0.54 -29.97 9.78
N THR A 139 0.88 -30.39 8.56
CA THR A 139 2.27 -30.72 8.19
C THR A 139 3.03 -29.55 7.60
N ILE A 140 2.34 -28.47 7.24
CA ILE A 140 2.99 -27.32 6.62
C ILE A 140 3.71 -26.44 7.65
N SER A 141 4.78 -25.83 7.19
CA SER A 141 5.47 -24.75 7.87
C SER A 141 5.19 -23.43 7.15
N ILE A 142 4.94 -22.37 7.92
CA ILE A 142 4.58 -21.05 7.42
C ILE A 142 5.62 -20.03 7.86
N SER A 143 6.02 -19.14 6.95
CA SER A 143 6.78 -17.93 7.27
C SER A 143 5.81 -16.75 7.34
N PHE A 144 5.80 -16.07 8.48
CA PHE A 144 4.83 -15.01 8.77
C PHE A 144 5.54 -13.71 9.16
N PRO A 145 5.01 -12.52 8.81
CA PRO A 145 5.54 -11.29 9.36
C PRO A 145 5.50 -11.30 10.88
N ASP A 146 6.54 -10.77 11.51
CA ASP A 146 6.54 -10.62 12.97
C ASP A 146 5.49 -9.59 13.37
N LEU A 147 4.38 -10.06 13.94
CA LEU A 147 3.25 -9.22 14.30
C LEU A 147 3.58 -8.21 15.39
N ALA A 148 4.60 -8.50 16.21
CA ALA A 148 5.01 -7.63 17.31
C ALA A 148 6.11 -6.63 16.91
N ALA A 149 6.85 -6.88 15.83
CA ALA A 149 8.07 -6.16 15.51
C ALA A 149 8.07 -5.47 14.15
N THR A 150 7.02 -5.62 13.34
CA THR A 150 6.94 -4.99 12.02
C THR A 150 5.68 -4.12 11.89
N ASP A 151 5.77 -3.07 11.08
CA ASP A 151 4.62 -2.21 10.78
C ASP A 151 3.55 -2.98 10.00
N ILE A 152 3.96 -3.79 9.02
CA ILE A 152 3.06 -4.68 8.26
C ILE A 152 2.33 -5.62 9.21
N GLY A 153 3.06 -6.28 10.10
CA GLY A 153 2.48 -7.21 11.07
C GLY A 153 1.54 -6.52 12.05
N GLY A 154 1.93 -5.34 12.54
CA GLY A 154 1.09 -4.55 13.46
C GLY A 154 -0.20 -4.07 12.82
N ASP A 155 -0.14 -3.55 11.61
CA ASP A 155 -1.32 -3.10 10.87
C ASP A 155 -2.26 -4.27 10.55
N PHE A 156 -1.71 -5.38 10.06
CA PHE A 156 -2.48 -6.60 9.82
C PHE A 156 -3.19 -7.09 11.09
N LEU A 157 -2.48 -7.13 12.21
CA LEU A 157 -3.05 -7.56 13.49
C LEU A 157 -4.25 -6.69 13.89
N CYS A 158 -4.09 -5.37 13.82
CA CYS A 158 -5.16 -4.43 14.14
C CYS A 158 -6.40 -4.66 13.26
N GLU A 159 -6.21 -4.78 11.95
CA GLU A 159 -7.31 -4.98 11.02
C GLU A 159 -7.97 -6.35 11.18
N PHE A 160 -7.18 -7.40 11.39
CA PHE A 160 -7.69 -8.75 11.61
C PHE A 160 -8.57 -8.82 12.87
N VAL A 161 -8.12 -8.20 13.96
CA VAL A 161 -8.88 -8.14 15.21
C VAL A 161 -10.15 -7.30 15.04
N GLU A 162 -10.10 -6.20 14.29
CA GLU A 162 -11.29 -5.40 14.01
C GLU A 162 -12.36 -6.19 13.24
N VAL A 163 -11.93 -6.95 12.23
CA VAL A 163 -12.86 -7.75 11.40
C VAL A 163 -13.42 -8.95 12.13
N HIS A 164 -12.60 -9.67 12.89
CA HIS A 164 -12.97 -10.97 13.47
C HIS A 164 -13.31 -10.92 14.97
N GLY A 165 -12.93 -9.87 15.67
CA GLY A 165 -13.03 -9.76 17.12
C GLY A 165 -11.85 -10.39 17.85
N SER A 166 -11.62 -9.94 19.09
CA SER A 166 -10.46 -10.37 19.90
C SER A 166 -10.45 -11.86 20.20
N GLU A 167 -11.61 -12.43 20.54
CA GLU A 167 -11.74 -13.83 20.93
C GLU A 167 -11.42 -14.79 19.76
N ARG A 168 -12.05 -14.57 18.60
CA ARG A 168 -11.79 -15.37 17.40
C ARG A 168 -10.36 -15.20 16.90
N SER A 169 -9.85 -13.99 16.97
CA SER A 169 -8.46 -13.71 16.59
C SER A 169 -7.47 -14.45 17.47
N ALA A 170 -7.69 -14.47 18.80
CA ALA A 170 -6.84 -15.22 19.71
C ALA A 170 -6.84 -16.72 19.41
N LEU A 171 -8.01 -17.30 19.18
CA LEU A 171 -8.13 -18.72 18.83
C LEU A 171 -7.43 -19.03 17.51
N TYR A 172 -7.63 -18.17 16.50
CA TYR A 172 -6.99 -18.34 15.19
C TYR A 172 -5.48 -18.28 15.30
N PHE A 173 -4.92 -17.23 15.91
CA PHE A 173 -3.48 -17.07 16.00
C PHE A 173 -2.80 -18.13 16.87
N ARG A 174 -3.45 -18.62 17.91
CA ARG A 174 -2.95 -19.75 18.71
C ARG A 174 -2.85 -21.02 17.88
N SER A 175 -3.86 -21.29 17.06
CA SER A 175 -3.84 -22.43 16.14
C SER A 175 -2.78 -22.26 15.03
N LEU A 176 -2.68 -21.05 14.49
CA LEU A 176 -1.71 -20.72 13.45
C LEU A 176 -0.27 -20.82 13.97
N GLN A 177 -0.04 -20.42 15.22
CA GLN A 177 1.28 -20.42 15.87
C GLN A 177 1.97 -21.79 15.78
N GLU A 178 1.21 -22.87 15.85
CA GLU A 178 1.75 -24.25 15.76
C GLU A 178 2.36 -24.55 14.40
N ARG A 179 1.96 -23.81 13.35
CA ARG A 179 2.44 -23.99 11.98
C ARG A 179 3.51 -22.96 11.60
N ILE A 180 3.72 -21.94 12.40
CA ILE A 180 4.72 -20.92 12.11
C ILE A 180 6.12 -21.49 12.34
N GLY A 181 6.87 -21.59 11.26
CA GLY A 181 8.29 -21.98 11.31
C GLY A 181 9.19 -20.81 11.65
N THR A 182 8.85 -19.62 11.12
CA THR A 182 9.60 -18.40 11.36
C THR A 182 8.71 -17.18 11.34
N TYR A 183 9.02 -16.22 12.22
CA TYR A 183 8.52 -14.86 12.13
C TYR A 183 9.59 -13.98 11.49
N SER A 184 9.25 -13.28 10.42
CA SER A 184 10.19 -12.45 9.66
C SER A 184 10.01 -10.97 9.93
N LYS A 185 11.13 -10.28 10.14
CA LYS A 185 11.15 -8.82 10.30
C LYS A 185 11.15 -8.08 8.97
N THR A 186 11.57 -8.75 7.90
CA THR A 186 11.58 -8.23 6.53
C THR A 186 10.96 -9.25 5.58
N MET A 187 10.55 -8.80 4.39
CA MET A 187 9.78 -9.66 3.48
C MET A 187 10.64 -10.51 2.54
N ALA A 188 11.84 -10.06 2.17
CA ALA A 188 12.71 -10.84 1.29
C ALA A 188 13.02 -12.26 1.80
N PRO A 189 13.34 -12.48 3.10
CA PRO A 189 13.54 -13.83 3.62
C PRO A 189 12.34 -14.74 3.50
N VAL A 190 11.12 -14.22 3.55
CA VAL A 190 9.90 -15.00 3.34
C VAL A 190 9.92 -15.64 1.95
N MET A 191 10.24 -14.87 0.92
CA MET A 191 10.34 -15.37 -0.45
C MET A 191 11.40 -16.46 -0.60
N HIS A 192 12.58 -16.27 -0.03
CA HIS A 192 13.67 -17.25 -0.11
C HIS A 192 13.28 -18.59 0.53
N ARG A 193 12.60 -18.55 1.66
CA ARG A 193 12.17 -19.77 2.36
C ARG A 193 11.08 -20.51 1.61
N VAL A 194 10.12 -19.79 1.03
CA VAL A 194 9.06 -20.40 0.23
C VAL A 194 9.62 -20.95 -1.09
N ALA A 195 10.44 -20.18 -1.78
CA ALA A 195 11.04 -20.60 -3.06
C ALA A 195 11.92 -21.84 -2.91
N SER A 196 12.67 -21.95 -1.82
CA SER A 196 13.52 -23.11 -1.52
C SER A 196 12.76 -24.35 -1.00
N GLY A 197 11.50 -24.19 -0.60
CA GLY A 197 10.72 -25.25 0.03
C GLY A 197 11.02 -25.46 1.52
N GLU A 198 11.81 -24.61 2.14
CA GLU A 198 12.03 -24.61 3.60
C GLU A 198 10.70 -24.44 4.35
N VAL A 199 9.83 -23.57 3.84
CA VAL A 199 8.43 -23.47 4.25
C VAL A 199 7.53 -23.63 3.02
N GLN A 200 6.31 -24.09 3.23
CA GLN A 200 5.35 -24.34 2.15
C GLN A 200 4.58 -23.09 1.77
N VAL A 201 4.32 -22.23 2.74
CA VAL A 201 3.54 -20.99 2.56
C VAL A 201 4.22 -19.84 3.27
N GLY A 202 4.15 -18.67 2.67
CA GLY A 202 4.55 -17.40 3.28
C GLY A 202 3.44 -16.38 3.20
N ILE A 203 3.42 -15.48 4.16
CA ILE A 203 2.56 -14.31 4.14
C ILE A 203 3.44 -13.09 3.86
N ILE A 204 3.12 -12.36 2.80
CA ILE A 204 4.00 -11.33 2.26
C ILE A 204 3.18 -10.25 1.54
N ASP A 205 3.70 -9.06 1.44
CA ASP A 205 3.14 -8.02 0.58
C ASP A 205 3.33 -8.36 -0.91
N ALA A 206 2.32 -8.06 -1.70
CA ALA A 206 2.29 -8.39 -3.13
C ALA A 206 3.44 -7.76 -3.91
N LEU A 207 3.83 -6.53 -3.56
CA LEU A 207 4.90 -5.82 -4.23
C LEU A 207 6.23 -6.60 -4.16
N THR A 208 6.63 -7.01 -2.97
CA THR A 208 7.86 -7.81 -2.76
C THR A 208 7.75 -9.17 -3.44
N GLU A 209 6.61 -9.85 -3.29
CA GLU A 209 6.38 -11.16 -3.94
C GLU A 209 6.56 -11.07 -5.46
N ARG A 210 5.94 -10.09 -6.10
CA ARG A 210 5.98 -9.92 -7.56
C ARG A 210 7.37 -9.63 -8.10
N GLN A 211 8.17 -8.87 -7.36
CA GLN A 211 9.55 -8.60 -7.76
C GLN A 211 10.35 -9.91 -7.90
N TYR A 212 10.25 -10.81 -6.93
CA TYR A 212 10.93 -12.10 -6.96
C TYR A 212 10.29 -13.10 -7.92
N ARG A 213 8.97 -13.17 -7.99
CA ARG A 213 8.26 -14.08 -8.90
C ARG A 213 8.53 -13.72 -10.35
N PHE A 214 8.57 -12.45 -10.70
CA PHE A 214 8.89 -12.01 -12.05
C PHE A 214 10.36 -12.22 -12.41
N ASP A 215 11.23 -12.35 -11.41
CA ASP A 215 12.62 -12.81 -11.58
C ASP A 215 12.75 -14.33 -11.68
N GLY A 216 11.65 -15.09 -11.65
CA GLY A 216 11.63 -16.53 -11.88
C GLY A 216 11.56 -17.38 -10.62
N ALA A 217 11.26 -16.83 -9.46
CA ALA A 217 11.06 -17.62 -8.24
C ALA A 217 9.94 -18.66 -8.43
N PRO A 218 10.15 -19.94 -7.99
CA PRO A 218 9.20 -21.02 -8.21
C PRO A 218 8.05 -21.01 -7.20
N VAL A 219 7.21 -20.00 -7.27
CA VAL A 219 6.11 -19.78 -6.34
C VAL A 219 4.83 -19.39 -7.08
N PHE A 220 3.70 -19.56 -6.40
CA PHE A 220 2.40 -19.04 -6.79
C PHE A 220 1.89 -18.08 -5.73
N ASP A 221 1.18 -17.05 -6.15
CA ASP A 221 0.53 -16.10 -5.25
C ASP A 221 -0.97 -16.36 -5.17
N VAL A 222 -1.55 -16.14 -4.00
CA VAL A 222 -2.98 -16.34 -3.74
C VAL A 222 -3.49 -15.23 -2.85
N TYR A 223 -4.52 -14.52 -3.30
CA TYR A 223 -5.21 -13.57 -2.43
C TYR A 223 -6.14 -14.31 -1.46
N PRO A 224 -6.10 -13.98 -0.15
CA PRO A 224 -7.10 -14.48 0.78
C PRO A 224 -8.50 -14.02 0.36
N GLN A 225 -9.39 -14.96 0.05
CA GLN A 225 -10.74 -14.65 -0.45
C GLN A 225 -11.69 -14.19 0.65
N ASP A 226 -11.33 -14.36 1.90
CA ASP A 226 -12.04 -13.86 3.08
C ASP A 226 -11.53 -12.49 3.57
N GLY A 227 -10.64 -11.88 2.81
CA GLY A 227 -10.17 -10.53 3.05
C GLY A 227 -8.71 -10.43 3.46
N THR A 228 -8.09 -9.31 3.17
CA THR A 228 -6.70 -9.05 3.52
C THR A 228 -6.43 -7.56 3.75
N SER A 229 -5.33 -7.29 4.42
CA SER A 229 -4.80 -5.94 4.59
C SER A 229 -4.19 -5.41 3.30
N TYR A 230 -4.16 -4.10 3.17
CA TYR A 230 -3.53 -3.41 2.06
C TYR A 230 -2.98 -2.06 2.49
N TRP A 231 -1.97 -1.59 1.79
CA TRP A 231 -1.34 -0.28 2.02
C TRP A 231 -1.57 0.59 0.79
N LEU A 232 -2.34 1.66 0.96
CA LEU A 232 -2.75 2.57 -0.10
C LEU A 232 -1.83 3.78 -0.17
N THR A 233 -1.41 4.13 -1.38
CA THR A 233 -0.83 5.43 -1.72
C THR A 233 -1.84 6.20 -2.53
N GLY A 234 -2.04 7.45 -2.17
CA GLY A 234 -3.00 8.31 -2.85
C GLY A 234 -2.48 9.73 -3.04
N THR A 235 -3.34 10.57 -3.51
CA THR A 235 -3.04 11.98 -3.81
C THR A 235 -4.09 12.90 -3.22
N ALA A 236 -3.67 14.09 -2.82
CA ALA A 236 -4.55 15.15 -2.35
C ALA A 236 -4.10 16.51 -2.87
N VAL A 237 -5.06 17.38 -3.09
CA VAL A 237 -4.82 18.77 -3.46
C VAL A 237 -4.79 19.59 -2.18
N THR A 238 -3.75 20.40 -2.00
CA THR A 238 -3.60 21.19 -0.78
C THR A 238 -4.42 22.48 -0.84
N ARG A 239 -4.76 23.02 0.33
CA ARG A 239 -5.40 24.34 0.45
C ARG A 239 -4.52 25.52 -0.01
N TRP A 240 -3.23 25.26 -0.24
CA TRP A 240 -2.27 26.26 -0.70
C TRP A 240 -2.15 26.31 -2.22
N CYS A 241 -2.85 25.43 -2.93
CA CYS A 241 -2.82 25.38 -4.39
C CYS A 241 -3.41 26.65 -5.00
N GLU A 242 -2.71 27.22 -5.96
CA GLU A 242 -3.13 28.42 -6.69
C GLU A 242 -3.58 28.11 -8.13
N ASP A 243 -3.08 27.04 -8.74
CA ASP A 243 -3.35 26.66 -10.14
C ASP A 243 -4.23 25.42 -10.21
N GLU A 244 -5.53 25.60 -10.07
CA GLU A 244 -6.52 24.50 -10.06
C GLU A 244 -6.55 23.73 -11.39
N GLU A 245 -6.33 24.38 -12.51
CA GLU A 245 -6.32 23.74 -13.82
C GLU A 245 -5.13 22.79 -13.97
N LEU A 246 -3.95 23.24 -13.60
CA LEU A 246 -2.74 22.41 -13.67
C LEU A 246 -2.80 21.25 -12.69
N VAL A 247 -3.32 21.46 -11.50
CA VAL A 247 -3.57 20.40 -10.50
C VAL A 247 -4.50 19.33 -11.06
N ALA A 248 -5.58 19.73 -11.72
CA ALA A 248 -6.53 18.81 -12.33
C ALA A 248 -5.87 17.93 -13.39
N VAL A 249 -5.08 18.52 -14.27
CA VAL A 249 -4.35 17.78 -15.32
C VAL A 249 -3.38 16.78 -14.70
N PHE A 250 -2.62 17.18 -13.68
CA PHE A 250 -1.64 16.31 -13.03
C PHE A 250 -2.31 15.18 -12.24
N THR A 251 -3.33 15.49 -11.44
CA THR A 251 -4.05 14.49 -10.62
C THR A 251 -4.71 13.44 -11.52
N ASP A 252 -5.35 13.85 -12.58
CA ASP A 252 -5.99 12.92 -13.53
C ASP A 252 -4.95 12.08 -14.28
N TRP A 253 -3.80 12.67 -14.62
CA TRP A 253 -2.71 11.94 -15.25
C TRP A 253 -2.13 10.83 -14.35
N LEU A 254 -2.07 11.05 -13.03
CA LEU A 254 -1.64 10.01 -12.09
C LEU A 254 -2.54 8.75 -12.12
N LEU A 255 -3.77 8.87 -12.59
CA LEU A 255 -4.71 7.76 -12.78
C LEU A 255 -4.68 7.18 -14.21
N SER A 256 -3.66 7.50 -14.99
CA SER A 256 -3.51 7.05 -16.37
C SER A 256 -2.53 5.88 -16.52
N ASN A 257 -2.59 5.22 -17.70
CA ASN A 257 -1.65 4.15 -18.04
C ASN A 257 -0.20 4.61 -18.10
N GLU A 258 0.07 5.87 -18.40
CA GLU A 258 1.43 6.41 -18.42
C GLU A 258 2.09 6.35 -17.03
N ALA A 259 1.34 6.68 -15.98
CA ALA A 259 1.83 6.56 -14.60
C ALA A 259 2.04 5.09 -14.21
N VAL A 260 1.16 4.18 -14.64
CA VAL A 260 1.32 2.73 -14.46
C VAL A 260 2.64 2.25 -15.05
N ASP A 261 2.96 2.67 -16.27
CA ASP A 261 4.19 2.27 -16.97
C ASP A 261 5.44 2.73 -16.22
N ILE A 262 5.42 3.93 -15.64
CA ILE A 262 6.52 4.44 -14.82
C ILE A 262 6.74 3.58 -13.57
N LEU A 263 5.67 3.19 -12.90
CA LEU A 263 5.76 2.31 -11.72
C LEU A 263 6.33 0.95 -12.11
N SER A 264 5.83 0.35 -13.18
CA SER A 264 6.31 -0.95 -13.67
C SER A 264 7.78 -0.92 -14.09
N LYS A 265 8.22 0.15 -14.75
CA LYS A 265 9.62 0.38 -15.10
C LYS A 265 10.54 0.40 -13.88
N ASN A 266 10.03 0.88 -12.75
CA ASN A 266 10.73 0.93 -11.48
C ASN A 266 10.49 -0.33 -10.61
N ARG A 267 9.91 -1.38 -11.18
CA ARG A 267 9.59 -2.65 -10.50
C ARG A 267 8.60 -2.49 -9.34
N LEU A 268 7.77 -1.46 -9.41
CA LEU A 268 6.70 -1.22 -8.45
C LEU A 268 5.38 -1.77 -9.02
N TYR A 269 5.18 -3.07 -8.84
CA TYR A 269 4.04 -3.81 -9.39
C TYR A 269 2.80 -3.72 -8.49
N TYR A 270 2.38 -2.50 -8.21
CA TYR A 270 1.19 -2.23 -7.40
C TYR A 270 -0.11 -2.68 -8.07
N ASN A 271 -1.12 -2.90 -7.25
CA ASN A 271 -2.50 -2.86 -7.71
C ASN A 271 -2.93 -1.39 -7.88
N PHE A 272 -3.84 -1.13 -8.82
CA PHE A 272 -4.27 0.23 -9.12
C PHE A 272 -5.68 0.47 -8.59
N ALA A 273 -5.92 1.68 -8.05
CA ALA A 273 -7.19 2.05 -7.48
C ALA A 273 -8.26 2.31 -8.55
N SER A 274 -7.89 2.92 -9.68
CA SER A 274 -8.82 3.16 -10.77
C SER A 274 -9.29 1.85 -11.41
N SER A 275 -10.60 1.70 -11.56
CA SER A 275 -11.22 0.53 -12.21
C SER A 275 -10.94 0.46 -13.72
N THR A 276 -10.48 1.55 -14.34
CA THR A 276 -10.12 1.59 -15.76
C THR A 276 -8.71 1.08 -16.05
N LEU A 277 -7.88 0.93 -15.01
CA LEU A 277 -6.53 0.42 -15.12
C LEU A 277 -6.51 -1.11 -14.99
N PRO A 278 -5.49 -1.79 -15.55
CA PRO A 278 -5.39 -3.24 -15.46
C PRO A 278 -5.33 -3.70 -14.00
N GLN A 279 -6.19 -4.66 -13.64
CA GLN A 279 -6.19 -5.27 -12.31
C GLN A 279 -5.19 -6.42 -12.27
N ARG A 280 -4.42 -6.51 -11.17
CA ARG A 280 -3.47 -7.60 -10.94
C ARG A 280 -4.16 -8.73 -10.20
N GLN A 281 -4.57 -9.74 -10.97
CA GLN A 281 -5.12 -10.98 -10.43
C GLN A 281 -4.02 -11.87 -9.89
N ASP A 282 -4.38 -12.77 -8.98
CA ASP A 282 -3.47 -13.78 -8.46
C ASP A 282 -3.26 -14.95 -9.43
N SER A 283 -2.47 -15.96 -9.04
CA SER A 283 -2.18 -17.13 -9.85
C SER A 283 -3.42 -17.95 -10.19
N LYS A 284 -4.52 -17.77 -9.48
CA LYS A 284 -5.82 -18.42 -9.73
C LYS A 284 -6.79 -17.56 -10.53
N GLY A 285 -6.37 -16.37 -11.00
CA GLY A 285 -7.20 -15.43 -11.71
C GLY A 285 -8.22 -14.71 -10.82
N LYS A 286 -7.95 -14.57 -9.53
CA LYS A 286 -8.81 -13.90 -8.56
C LYS A 286 -8.36 -12.48 -8.30
N ASP A 287 -9.32 -11.60 -8.07
CA ASP A 287 -9.08 -10.24 -7.60
C ASP A 287 -8.88 -10.22 -6.07
N PRO A 288 -8.14 -9.24 -5.53
CA PRO A 288 -8.00 -9.12 -4.09
C PRO A 288 -9.34 -8.75 -3.44
N VAL A 289 -9.61 -9.33 -2.27
CA VAL A 289 -10.69 -8.95 -1.38
C VAL A 289 -10.09 -8.21 -0.21
N LEU A 290 -10.42 -6.93 -0.04
CA LEU A 290 -9.79 -6.08 0.95
C LEU A 290 -10.62 -6.03 2.23
N PHE A 291 -9.93 -5.98 3.39
CA PHE A 291 -10.61 -5.73 4.66
C PHE A 291 -11.26 -4.36 4.65
N MET A 292 -12.54 -4.31 5.02
CA MET A 292 -13.30 -3.08 5.22
C MET A 292 -13.22 -2.70 6.68
N THR A 293 -12.21 -1.90 7.02
CA THR A 293 -11.92 -1.46 8.39
C THR A 293 -11.85 0.06 8.46
N THR A 294 -11.78 0.60 9.67
CA THR A 294 -11.65 2.05 9.89
C THR A 294 -10.31 2.59 9.42
N LYS A 295 -9.28 1.73 9.32
CA LYS A 295 -7.90 2.11 8.92
C LYS A 295 -7.24 3.17 9.80
N HIS A 296 -7.76 3.37 11.02
CA HIS A 296 -7.28 4.42 11.94
C HIS A 296 -6.69 3.81 13.20
N TYR A 297 -5.43 3.36 13.09
CA TYR A 297 -4.69 2.86 14.24
C TYR A 297 -3.50 3.79 14.49
N ASN A 298 -3.50 4.46 15.65
CA ASN A 298 -2.31 5.19 16.08
C ASN A 298 -1.27 4.21 16.66
N ASP A 299 -0.08 4.71 16.91
CA ASP A 299 1.04 3.89 17.43
C ASP A 299 0.69 3.23 18.76
N GLU A 300 -0.05 3.93 19.62
CA GLU A 300 -0.49 3.41 20.93
C GLU A 300 -1.44 2.23 20.78
N GLN A 301 -2.46 2.35 19.93
CA GLN A 301 -3.43 1.27 19.66
C GLN A 301 -2.73 0.06 19.02
N ARG A 302 -1.83 0.29 18.09
CA ARG A 302 -1.04 -0.76 17.45
C ARG A 302 -0.18 -1.49 18.47
N LYS A 303 0.54 -0.75 19.32
CA LYS A 303 1.36 -1.32 20.38
C LYS A 303 0.56 -2.12 21.40
N GLU A 304 -0.60 -1.63 21.79
CA GLU A 304 -1.50 -2.32 22.72
C GLU A 304 -1.91 -3.69 22.18
N LEU A 305 -2.28 -3.79 20.90
CA LEU A 305 -2.62 -5.06 20.26
C LEU A 305 -1.39 -5.96 20.05
N GLN A 306 -0.23 -5.39 19.74
CA GLN A 306 1.00 -6.16 19.66
C GLN A 306 1.40 -6.77 21.01
N ASP A 307 1.29 -6.02 22.09
CA ASP A 307 1.53 -6.52 23.46
C ASP A 307 0.50 -7.60 23.84
N TRP A 308 -0.77 -7.41 23.47
CA TRP A 308 -1.83 -8.41 23.66
C TRP A 308 -1.51 -9.71 22.92
N TRP A 309 -1.05 -9.63 21.67
CA TRP A 309 -0.68 -10.81 20.88
C TRP A 309 0.51 -11.54 21.50
N ILE A 310 1.53 -10.83 21.98
CA ILE A 310 2.68 -11.43 22.64
C ILE A 310 2.22 -12.22 23.87
N ARG A 311 1.43 -11.63 24.74
CA ARG A 311 0.96 -12.29 25.98
C ARG A 311 -0.01 -13.44 25.69
N THR A 312 -0.91 -13.26 24.75
CA THR A 312 -2.04 -14.16 24.52
C THR A 312 -1.70 -15.30 23.57
N VAL A 313 -0.86 -15.05 22.58
CA VAL A 313 -0.52 -16.00 21.53
C VAL A 313 0.90 -16.52 21.66
N ARG A 314 1.88 -15.63 21.53
CA ARG A 314 3.28 -16.04 21.39
C ARG A 314 3.83 -16.74 22.64
N PHE A 315 3.52 -16.23 23.82
CA PHE A 315 3.98 -16.76 25.10
C PHE A 315 2.84 -17.34 25.96
N GLY A 316 1.63 -17.40 25.47
CA GLY A 316 0.45 -17.89 26.19
C GLY A 316 0.38 -19.41 26.37
N LYS A 317 1.42 -20.16 25.99
CA LYS A 317 1.49 -21.62 26.17
C LYS A 317 1.83 -22.05 27.61
N ASP A 318 2.28 -21.11 28.43
CA ASP A 318 2.78 -21.39 29.79
C ASP A 318 1.83 -20.96 30.91
N THR A 319 0.54 -20.69 30.59
CA THR A 319 -0.50 -20.40 31.58
C THR A 319 -1.63 -21.40 31.54
#